data_5f6fb2c5f67b53a7d02be99323597254
#
_entry.id   5f6fb2c5f67b53a7d02be99323597254
#
_cell.length_a   1.000
_cell.length_b   1.000
_cell.length_c   1.000
_cell.angle_alpha   90.00
_cell.angle_beta   90.00
_cell.angle_gamma   90.00
#
_symmetry.space_group_name_H-M   'P 1'
#
loop_
_entity.id
_entity.type
_entity.pdbx_description
1 polymer ?
#
loop_
_entity_poly.entity_id
_entity_poly.type
_entity_poly.pdbx_seq_one_letter_code
_entity_poly.pdbx_strand_id
1 'polypeptide(L)'
;MIGSRSEEGREDFRRYWESSVDVPGPAVDALSRTARSHSVYLVVGVVERDRGTLYCSVLFFAPDRLYLGKHRKVMPTGSERLVWGFGDGSTMLVFDTPLGKIGAVICWENYLPLMRAAMYAKGIEIFCAPTADARDSWITSVRHIAVEGRCFVLSCNQFNLRRDFPADYRSVFGDDPDSVVNRGGSCIIDPFGNFLAGPNMESEAILIAEIDRTQIVRGKFDLDVVGHYARPDIFQLHVDERPKQPVTTQSSETSGALRETDD
;
A
#
# COMPACT_ATOMS: atom_id res chain seq x y z
N MET A 1 19.43 -9.04 -16.04
CA MET A 1 18.86 -8.91 -14.68
C MET A 1 18.38 -7.48 -14.50
N ILE A 2 17.09 -7.31 -14.18
CA ILE A 2 16.50 -5.98 -13.93
C ILE A 2 17.30 -5.23 -12.85
N GLY A 3 17.49 -3.91 -13.03
CA GLY A 3 18.33 -3.08 -12.16
C GLY A 3 19.79 -2.99 -12.57
N SER A 4 20.27 -3.81 -13.52
CA SER A 4 21.60 -3.64 -14.11
C SER A 4 21.55 -2.66 -15.30
N ARG A 5 22.71 -2.02 -15.59
CA ARG A 5 22.86 -1.12 -16.74
C ARG A 5 23.32 -1.84 -18.01
N SER A 6 23.36 -3.17 -17.99
CA SER A 6 23.59 -3.98 -19.19
C SER A 6 22.44 -3.85 -20.20
N GLU A 7 22.68 -4.26 -21.43
CA GLU A 7 21.63 -4.29 -22.46
C GLU A 7 20.48 -5.21 -22.03
N GLU A 8 20.79 -6.40 -21.52
CA GLU A 8 19.83 -7.35 -20.94
C GLU A 8 19.02 -6.71 -19.81
N GLY A 9 19.68 -6.00 -18.87
CA GLY A 9 18.99 -5.36 -17.76
C GLY A 9 18.05 -4.22 -18.18
N ARG A 10 18.42 -3.47 -19.23
CA ARG A 10 17.55 -2.44 -19.81
C ARG A 10 16.35 -3.07 -20.55
N GLU A 11 16.55 -4.21 -21.20
CA GLU A 11 15.47 -4.95 -21.86
C GLU A 11 14.51 -5.56 -20.82
N ASP A 12 15.01 -6.11 -19.72
CA ASP A 12 14.19 -6.58 -18.60
C ASP A 12 13.35 -5.43 -18.01
N PHE A 13 13.95 -4.23 -17.86
CA PHE A 13 13.24 -3.05 -17.39
C PHE A 13 12.15 -2.60 -18.37
N ARG A 14 12.43 -2.64 -19.70
CA ARG A 14 11.45 -2.28 -20.73
C ARG A 14 10.23 -3.20 -20.66
N ARG A 15 10.44 -4.54 -20.60
CA ARG A 15 9.36 -5.53 -20.46
C ARG A 15 8.53 -5.29 -19.20
N TYR A 16 9.20 -4.98 -18.08
CA TYR A 16 8.53 -4.71 -16.83
C TYR A 16 7.72 -3.41 -16.86
N TRP A 17 8.28 -2.38 -17.48
CA TRP A 17 7.60 -1.09 -17.69
C TRP A 17 6.37 -1.23 -18.58
N GLU A 18 6.45 -2.01 -19.66
CA GLU A 18 5.31 -2.27 -20.56
C GLU A 18 4.20 -3.07 -19.86
N SER A 19 4.54 -3.95 -18.94
CA SER A 19 3.60 -4.73 -18.13
C SER A 19 2.98 -3.94 -16.97
N SER A 20 3.49 -2.74 -16.69
CA SER A 20 3.01 -1.88 -15.59
C SER A 20 1.79 -1.07 -16.03
N VAL A 21 1.04 -0.54 -15.06
CA VAL A 21 -0.23 0.13 -15.32
C VAL A 21 -0.13 1.66 -15.20
N ASP A 22 -0.82 2.37 -16.08
CA ASP A 22 -1.04 3.81 -15.94
C ASP A 22 -2.13 4.07 -14.90
N VAL A 23 -1.93 5.11 -14.06
CA VAL A 23 -2.92 5.54 -13.06
C VAL A 23 -3.13 7.06 -13.17
N PRO A 24 -4.28 7.48 -13.76
CA PRO A 24 -5.40 6.70 -14.30
C PRO A 24 -5.06 5.96 -15.62
N GLY A 25 -5.87 4.93 -15.95
CA GLY A 25 -5.69 4.15 -17.16
C GLY A 25 -6.64 2.95 -17.27
N PRO A 26 -6.56 2.16 -18.35
CA PRO A 26 -7.52 1.09 -18.64
C PRO A 26 -7.64 0.04 -17.53
N ALA A 27 -6.53 -0.27 -16.83
CA ALA A 27 -6.55 -1.21 -15.71
C ALA A 27 -7.35 -0.63 -14.52
N VAL A 28 -7.20 0.68 -14.24
CA VAL A 28 -7.96 1.39 -13.20
C VAL A 28 -9.45 1.36 -13.52
N ASP A 29 -9.81 1.59 -14.79
CA ASP A 29 -11.21 1.52 -15.23
C ASP A 29 -11.80 0.11 -15.10
N ALA A 30 -11.02 -0.92 -15.41
CA ALA A 30 -11.44 -2.31 -15.26
C ALA A 30 -11.67 -2.67 -13.78
N LEU A 31 -10.75 -2.31 -12.88
CA LEU A 31 -10.88 -2.51 -11.44
C LEU A 31 -12.07 -1.73 -10.85
N SER A 32 -12.29 -0.50 -11.32
CA SER A 32 -13.45 0.32 -10.94
C SER A 32 -14.77 -0.36 -11.31
N ARG A 33 -14.86 -0.90 -12.54
CA ARG A 33 -16.05 -1.66 -12.97
C ARG A 33 -16.26 -2.92 -12.13
N THR A 34 -15.18 -3.62 -11.79
CA THR A 34 -15.23 -4.81 -10.93
C THR A 34 -15.75 -4.46 -9.54
N ALA A 35 -15.20 -3.44 -8.89
CA ALA A 35 -15.68 -2.97 -7.59
C ALA A 35 -17.17 -2.64 -7.61
N ARG A 36 -17.62 -1.96 -8.66
CA ARG A 36 -19.03 -1.58 -8.84
C ARG A 36 -19.93 -2.79 -9.10
N SER A 37 -19.55 -3.70 -10.00
CA SER A 37 -20.38 -4.86 -10.38
C SER A 37 -20.58 -5.83 -9.22
N HIS A 38 -19.62 -5.90 -8.30
CA HIS A 38 -19.69 -6.75 -7.11
C HIS A 38 -20.11 -6.02 -5.84
N SER A 39 -20.35 -4.69 -5.92
CA SER A 39 -20.70 -3.85 -4.76
C SER A 39 -19.70 -3.96 -3.61
N VAL A 40 -18.41 -3.95 -3.91
CA VAL A 40 -17.31 -4.11 -2.93
C VAL A 40 -16.39 -2.90 -2.90
N TYR A 41 -15.80 -2.63 -1.72
CA TYR A 41 -14.56 -1.86 -1.67
C TYR A 41 -13.42 -2.77 -2.08
N LEU A 42 -12.59 -2.30 -3.01
CA LEU A 42 -11.49 -3.07 -3.55
C LEU A 42 -10.17 -2.33 -3.29
N VAL A 43 -9.19 -3.05 -2.73
CA VAL A 43 -7.84 -2.55 -2.47
C VAL A 43 -6.85 -3.47 -3.17
N VAL A 44 -6.10 -2.93 -4.15
CA VAL A 44 -5.28 -3.75 -5.06
C VAL A 44 -3.87 -3.18 -5.18
N GLY A 45 -2.85 -4.03 -4.97
CA GLY A 45 -1.46 -3.71 -5.28
C GLY A 45 -1.19 -3.77 -6.78
N VAL A 46 -0.47 -2.78 -7.29
CA VAL A 46 -0.06 -2.71 -8.69
C VAL A 46 1.37 -2.19 -8.82
N VAL A 47 2.01 -2.46 -9.95
CA VAL A 47 3.16 -1.69 -10.39
C VAL A 47 2.63 -0.56 -11.27
N GLU A 48 2.69 0.65 -10.74
CA GLU A 48 2.28 1.87 -11.43
C GLU A 48 3.44 2.40 -12.26
N ARG A 49 3.18 2.86 -13.47
CA ARG A 49 4.13 3.67 -14.22
C ARG A 49 3.66 5.11 -14.29
N ASP A 50 4.60 6.02 -14.07
CA ASP A 50 4.40 7.45 -14.24
C ASP A 50 5.59 7.98 -15.03
N ARG A 51 5.37 8.29 -16.31
CA ARG A 51 6.42 8.63 -17.27
C ARG A 51 7.47 7.51 -17.37
N GLY A 52 8.74 7.79 -17.07
CA GLY A 52 9.83 6.82 -17.07
C GLY A 52 10.08 6.14 -15.74
N THR A 53 9.25 6.38 -14.71
CA THR A 53 9.44 5.83 -13.36
C THR A 53 8.36 4.82 -13.03
N LEU A 54 8.76 3.73 -12.38
CA LEU A 54 7.84 2.73 -11.83
C LEU A 54 7.67 2.94 -10.33
N TYR A 55 6.47 2.65 -9.81
CA TYR A 55 6.15 2.73 -8.39
C TYR A 55 5.40 1.48 -7.95
N CYS A 56 5.72 0.98 -6.76
CA CYS A 56 4.86 0.03 -6.07
C CYS A 56 3.70 0.81 -5.44
N SER A 57 2.48 0.53 -5.85
CA SER A 57 1.31 1.31 -5.46
C SER A 57 0.15 0.42 -5.03
N VAL A 58 -0.69 0.93 -4.13
CA VAL A 58 -1.99 0.37 -3.80
C VAL A 58 -3.07 1.31 -4.28
N LEU A 59 -4.06 0.78 -4.97
CA LEU A 59 -5.21 1.50 -5.49
C LEU A 59 -6.46 1.18 -4.67
N PHE A 60 -7.32 2.18 -4.46
CA PHE A 60 -8.55 2.04 -3.70
C PHE A 60 -9.75 2.36 -4.56
N PHE A 61 -10.79 1.53 -4.49
CA PHE A 61 -12.03 1.67 -5.24
C PHE A 61 -13.23 1.50 -4.32
N ALA A 62 -14.29 2.25 -4.58
CA ALA A 62 -15.57 2.13 -3.89
C ALA A 62 -16.65 1.62 -4.85
N PRO A 63 -17.72 0.98 -4.32
CA PRO A 63 -18.79 0.44 -5.15
C PRO A 63 -19.63 1.53 -5.85
N ASP A 64 -19.69 2.73 -5.28
CA ASP A 64 -20.44 3.89 -5.77
C ASP A 64 -19.58 4.89 -6.55
N ARG A 65 -18.27 4.85 -6.33
CA ARG A 65 -17.27 5.72 -6.98
C ARG A 65 -16.30 4.86 -7.76
N LEU A 66 -15.82 5.40 -8.87
CA LEU A 66 -14.93 4.63 -9.73
C LEU A 66 -13.56 4.40 -9.10
N TYR A 67 -12.91 5.45 -8.62
CA TYR A 67 -11.57 5.40 -8.07
C TYR A 67 -11.45 6.40 -6.93
N LEU A 68 -10.98 5.94 -5.75
CA LEU A 68 -10.83 6.78 -4.56
C LEU A 68 -9.47 7.46 -4.49
N GLY A 69 -8.42 6.75 -4.88
CA GLY A 69 -7.04 7.22 -4.79
C GLY A 69 -6.04 6.08 -4.68
N LYS A 70 -4.79 6.44 -4.45
CA LYS A 70 -3.67 5.49 -4.33
C LYS A 70 -2.75 5.85 -3.18
N HIS A 71 -1.98 4.84 -2.75
CA HIS A 71 -0.78 5.04 -1.95
C HIS A 71 0.42 4.50 -2.73
N ARG A 72 1.44 5.34 -2.97
CA ARG A 72 2.75 4.94 -3.50
C ARG A 72 3.66 4.57 -2.35
N LYS A 73 4.29 3.42 -2.42
CA LYS A 73 5.25 2.95 -1.42
C LYS A 73 6.32 4.03 -1.18
N VAL A 74 6.40 4.56 0.04
CA VAL A 74 7.33 5.65 0.38
C VAL A 74 8.78 5.18 0.43
N MET A 75 9.00 3.90 0.77
CA MET A 75 10.33 3.31 0.87
C MET A 75 10.36 1.92 0.23
N PRO A 76 10.78 1.80 -1.04
CA PRO A 76 11.05 0.50 -1.65
C PRO A 76 12.09 -0.29 -0.86
N THR A 77 11.93 -1.62 -0.79
CA THR A 77 12.72 -2.50 0.06
C THR A 77 13.93 -3.06 -0.67
N GLY A 78 15.12 -2.93 -0.10
CA GLY A 78 16.33 -3.60 -0.62
C GLY A 78 16.58 -3.31 -2.09
N SER A 79 16.61 -4.36 -2.92
CA SER A 79 16.85 -4.26 -4.37
C SER A 79 15.71 -3.58 -5.17
N GLU A 80 14.51 -3.48 -4.60
CA GLU A 80 13.41 -2.73 -5.24
C GLU A 80 13.80 -1.28 -5.55
N ARG A 81 14.70 -0.69 -4.74
CA ARG A 81 15.23 0.68 -4.92
C ARG A 81 15.99 0.89 -6.23
N LEU A 82 16.42 -0.20 -6.89
CA LEU A 82 17.07 -0.13 -8.19
C LEU A 82 16.06 0.08 -9.33
N VAL A 83 14.78 -0.17 -9.07
CA VAL A 83 13.73 -0.22 -10.09
C VAL A 83 12.60 0.74 -9.79
N TRP A 84 12.15 0.83 -8.52
CA TRP A 84 11.00 1.63 -8.12
C TRP A 84 11.40 2.97 -7.51
N GLY A 85 10.65 4.00 -7.88
CA GLY A 85 10.71 5.31 -7.27
C GLY A 85 10.09 5.32 -5.87
N PHE A 86 10.42 6.39 -5.13
CA PHE A 86 9.91 6.64 -3.78
C PHE A 86 8.59 7.41 -3.87
N GLY A 87 7.58 6.96 -3.12
CA GLY A 87 6.40 7.75 -2.82
C GLY A 87 6.72 8.90 -1.86
N ASP A 88 5.77 9.80 -1.70
CA ASP A 88 5.81 10.87 -0.70
C ASP A 88 4.63 10.79 0.27
N GLY A 89 4.56 11.69 1.23
CA GLY A 89 3.49 11.70 2.23
C GLY A 89 2.09 12.02 1.67
N SER A 90 1.99 12.59 0.47
CA SER A 90 0.71 13.03 -0.10
C SER A 90 -0.25 11.89 -0.41
N THR A 91 0.27 10.67 -0.51
CA THR A 91 -0.51 9.47 -0.83
C THR A 91 -0.75 8.55 0.39
N MET A 92 -0.40 8.99 1.60
CA MET A 92 -0.69 8.28 2.85
C MET A 92 -2.15 8.49 3.25
N LEU A 93 -3.08 7.96 2.45
CA LEU A 93 -4.51 8.22 2.56
C LEU A 93 -5.22 7.20 3.46
N VAL A 94 -6.24 7.69 4.18
CA VAL A 94 -7.24 6.88 4.87
C VAL A 94 -8.61 7.38 4.40
N PHE A 95 -9.43 6.48 3.88
CA PHE A 95 -10.73 6.79 3.31
C PHE A 95 -11.82 6.50 4.31
N ASP A 96 -12.67 7.49 4.58
CA ASP A 96 -13.88 7.32 5.39
C ASP A 96 -14.96 6.63 4.55
N THR A 97 -15.41 5.47 4.99
CA THR A 97 -16.38 4.64 4.28
C THR A 97 -17.48 4.15 5.22
N PRO A 98 -18.65 3.72 4.72
CA PRO A 98 -19.67 3.06 5.54
C PRO A 98 -19.17 1.80 6.28
N LEU A 99 -18.11 1.15 5.77
CA LEU A 99 -17.51 -0.02 6.41
C LEU A 99 -16.51 0.35 7.51
N GLY A 100 -16.14 1.64 7.62
CA GLY A 100 -15.11 2.16 8.49
C GLY A 100 -14.00 2.85 7.72
N LYS A 101 -12.99 3.32 8.43
CA LYS A 101 -11.84 4.04 7.88
C LYS A 101 -10.81 3.04 7.32
N ILE A 102 -10.68 3.00 5.99
CA ILE A 102 -9.82 2.05 5.26
C ILE A 102 -8.54 2.76 4.78
N GLY A 103 -7.39 2.17 5.05
CA GLY A 103 -6.11 2.61 4.52
C GLY A 103 -5.18 1.44 4.25
N ALA A 104 -4.04 1.70 3.63
CA ALA A 104 -3.05 0.66 3.35
C ALA A 104 -1.62 1.15 3.54
N VAL A 105 -0.76 0.22 3.95
CA VAL A 105 0.70 0.38 4.06
C VAL A 105 1.34 -0.85 3.44
N ILE A 106 2.27 -0.65 2.49
CA ILE A 106 2.77 -1.73 1.62
C ILE A 106 3.98 -2.42 2.23
N CYS A 107 3.87 -3.73 2.49
CA CYS A 107 4.99 -4.61 2.81
C CYS A 107 5.86 -4.05 3.97
N TRP A 108 7.15 -3.88 3.77
CA TRP A 108 8.10 -3.45 4.81
C TRP A 108 7.94 -2.00 5.28
N GLU A 109 7.13 -1.18 4.65
CA GLU A 109 6.71 0.09 5.24
C GLU A 109 6.02 -0.12 6.59
N ASN A 110 5.38 -1.27 6.77
CA ASN A 110 4.75 -1.67 8.03
C ASN A 110 5.77 -1.81 9.18
N TYR A 111 7.07 -1.92 8.90
CA TYR A 111 8.12 -1.88 9.92
C TYR A 111 8.53 -0.46 10.32
N LEU A 112 8.04 0.59 9.65
CA LEU A 112 8.33 1.99 9.98
C LEU A 112 7.40 2.47 11.13
N PRO A 113 7.89 2.63 12.38
CA PRO A 113 7.03 3.01 13.50
C PRO A 113 6.34 4.36 13.29
N LEU A 114 7.03 5.34 12.71
CA LEU A 114 6.47 6.68 12.46
C LEU A 114 5.34 6.65 11.42
N MET A 115 5.44 5.79 10.41
CA MET A 115 4.39 5.62 9.42
C MET A 115 3.14 5.00 10.04
N ARG A 116 3.30 3.95 10.86
CA ARG A 116 2.18 3.37 11.60
C ARG A 116 1.51 4.39 12.50
N ALA A 117 2.31 5.16 13.27
CA ALA A 117 1.79 6.23 14.13
C ALA A 117 0.99 7.28 13.34
N ALA A 118 1.46 7.67 12.15
CA ALA A 118 0.73 8.59 11.25
C ALA A 118 -0.61 8.00 10.80
N MET A 119 -0.65 6.71 10.44
CA MET A 119 -1.88 6.04 10.03
C MET A 119 -2.87 5.88 11.18
N TYR A 120 -2.39 5.57 12.40
CA TYR A 120 -3.23 5.51 13.59
C TYR A 120 -3.82 6.88 13.94
N ALA A 121 -3.04 7.95 13.78
CA ALA A 121 -3.51 9.33 14.01
C ALA A 121 -4.62 9.74 13.02
N LYS A 122 -4.66 9.15 11.82
CA LYS A 122 -5.75 9.32 10.85
C LYS A 122 -7.01 8.51 11.22
N GLY A 123 -6.92 7.70 12.28
CA GLY A 123 -8.03 6.89 12.79
C GLY A 123 -8.35 5.66 11.96
N ILE A 124 -7.35 5.05 11.31
CA ILE A 124 -7.54 3.84 10.52
C ILE A 124 -8.21 2.72 11.34
N GLU A 125 -9.22 2.09 10.78
CA GLU A 125 -9.99 1.00 11.40
C GLU A 125 -9.76 -0.33 10.69
N ILE A 126 -9.59 -0.29 9.36
CA ILE A 126 -9.29 -1.43 8.50
C ILE A 126 -7.96 -1.15 7.81
N PHE A 127 -6.94 -1.80 8.28
CA PHE A 127 -5.56 -1.62 7.88
C PHE A 127 -5.17 -2.71 6.87
N CYS A 128 -5.10 -2.35 5.59
CA CYS A 128 -4.66 -3.26 4.55
C CYS A 128 -3.12 -3.29 4.48
N ALA A 129 -2.55 -4.48 4.55
CA ALA A 129 -1.10 -4.71 4.55
C ALA A 129 -0.68 -5.68 3.44
N PRO A 130 -0.80 -5.28 2.16
CA PRO A 130 -0.35 -6.12 1.05
C PRO A 130 1.17 -6.30 1.09
N THR A 131 1.63 -7.52 0.77
CA THR A 131 3.05 -7.88 0.89
C THR A 131 3.44 -8.99 -0.08
N ALA A 132 4.75 -9.16 -0.29
CA ALA A 132 5.37 -10.36 -0.83
C ALA A 132 6.28 -11.06 0.22
N ASP A 133 6.23 -10.61 1.49
CA ASP A 133 7.00 -11.22 2.58
C ASP A 133 6.25 -12.40 3.19
N ALA A 134 6.73 -13.62 2.94
CA ALA A 134 6.13 -14.86 3.42
C ALA A 134 6.82 -15.43 4.68
N ARG A 135 7.60 -14.62 5.41
CA ARG A 135 8.31 -15.07 6.62
C ARG A 135 7.42 -15.00 7.85
N ASP A 136 7.74 -15.84 8.85
CA ASP A 136 7.01 -15.86 10.13
C ASP A 136 7.12 -14.52 10.88
N SER A 137 8.23 -13.78 10.69
CA SER A 137 8.40 -12.44 11.25
C SER A 137 7.37 -11.44 10.72
N TRP A 138 6.90 -11.62 9.46
CA TRP A 138 5.81 -10.81 8.91
C TRP A 138 4.50 -11.04 9.66
N ILE A 139 4.15 -12.32 9.87
CA ILE A 139 2.93 -12.69 10.61
C ILE A 139 2.95 -12.13 12.04
N THR A 140 4.10 -12.20 12.71
CA THR A 140 4.28 -11.60 14.05
C THR A 140 4.06 -10.09 14.01
N SER A 141 4.59 -9.42 12.99
CA SER A 141 4.51 -7.96 12.85
C SER A 141 3.08 -7.48 12.57
N VAL A 142 2.34 -8.13 11.67
CA VAL A 142 0.95 -7.71 11.38
C VAL A 142 0.00 -7.98 12.55
N ARG A 143 0.27 -9.00 13.37
CA ARG A 143 -0.41 -9.19 14.66
C ARG A 143 -0.13 -8.05 15.63
N HIS A 144 1.14 -7.63 15.74
CA HIS A 144 1.52 -6.50 16.57
C HIS A 144 0.84 -5.22 16.11
N ILE A 145 0.77 -4.95 14.80
CA ILE A 145 0.10 -3.78 14.23
C ILE A 145 -1.38 -3.72 14.62
N ALA A 146 -2.07 -4.85 14.58
CA ALA A 146 -3.47 -4.94 14.99
C ALA A 146 -3.65 -4.57 16.48
N VAL A 147 -2.77 -5.09 17.34
CA VAL A 147 -2.79 -4.81 18.79
C VAL A 147 -2.38 -3.36 19.10
N GLU A 148 -1.31 -2.86 18.46
CA GLU A 148 -0.79 -1.50 18.65
C GLU A 148 -1.81 -0.45 18.20
N GLY A 149 -2.39 -0.63 17.00
CA GLY A 149 -3.33 0.32 16.40
C GLY A 149 -4.78 0.15 16.81
N ARG A 150 -5.11 -0.95 17.50
CA ARG A 150 -6.49 -1.37 17.78
C ARG A 150 -7.37 -1.29 16.54
N CYS A 151 -6.89 -1.93 15.46
CA CYS A 151 -7.55 -1.97 14.16
C CYS A 151 -7.57 -3.39 13.61
N PHE A 152 -8.47 -3.66 12.67
CA PHE A 152 -8.41 -4.90 11.90
C PHE A 152 -7.27 -4.82 10.90
N VAL A 153 -6.48 -5.90 10.76
CA VAL A 153 -5.41 -5.97 9.77
C VAL A 153 -5.74 -7.05 8.75
N LEU A 154 -5.76 -6.65 7.48
CA LEU A 154 -5.95 -7.52 6.33
C LEU A 154 -4.62 -7.60 5.57
N SER A 155 -3.86 -8.68 5.77
CA SER A 155 -2.63 -8.93 5.03
C SER A 155 -2.90 -9.87 3.87
N CYS A 156 -2.61 -9.39 2.66
CA CYS A 156 -2.72 -10.17 1.44
C CYS A 156 -1.32 -10.46 0.91
N ASN A 157 -1.02 -11.73 0.68
CA ASN A 157 0.23 -12.21 0.09
C ASN A 157 -0.06 -13.30 -0.94
N GLN A 158 0.60 -13.23 -2.07
CA GLN A 158 0.44 -14.20 -3.15
C GLN A 158 1.05 -15.54 -2.76
N PHE A 159 0.38 -16.64 -3.13
CA PHE A 159 1.00 -17.96 -3.22
C PHE A 159 1.42 -18.18 -4.67
N ASN A 160 2.70 -18.44 -4.92
CA ASN A 160 3.20 -18.59 -6.28
C ASN A 160 4.14 -19.82 -6.38
N LEU A 161 3.99 -20.52 -7.49
CA LEU A 161 4.90 -21.59 -7.92
C LEU A 161 5.81 -21.07 -9.04
N ARG A 162 6.89 -21.78 -9.32
CA ARG A 162 7.82 -21.44 -10.41
C ARG A 162 7.12 -21.35 -11.77
N ARG A 163 6.15 -22.23 -12.04
CA ARG A 163 5.36 -22.27 -13.30
C ARG A 163 4.49 -21.01 -13.52
N ASP A 164 4.22 -20.22 -12.49
CA ASP A 164 3.42 -18.99 -12.61
C ASP A 164 4.23 -17.82 -13.20
N PHE A 165 5.54 -18.01 -13.37
CA PHE A 165 6.44 -17.04 -13.96
C PHE A 165 6.86 -17.44 -15.38
N PRO A 166 7.25 -16.47 -16.25
CA PRO A 166 7.72 -16.77 -17.59
C PRO A 166 8.88 -17.80 -17.58
N ALA A 167 8.86 -18.71 -18.56
CA ALA A 167 9.84 -19.79 -18.64
C ALA A 167 11.28 -19.27 -18.87
N ASP A 168 11.43 -18.12 -19.54
CA ASP A 168 12.71 -17.45 -19.79
C ASP A 168 13.24 -16.65 -18.59
N TYR A 169 12.44 -16.55 -17.51
CA TYR A 169 12.85 -15.89 -16.29
C TYR A 169 13.78 -16.79 -15.45
N ARG A 170 14.99 -16.33 -15.18
CA ARG A 170 15.94 -17.05 -14.33
C ARG A 170 15.58 -16.90 -12.87
N SER A 171 15.04 -17.95 -12.27
CA SER A 171 14.68 -17.99 -10.86
C SER A 171 15.87 -18.45 -10.01
N VAL A 172 16.06 -17.82 -8.85
CA VAL A 172 16.99 -18.29 -7.80
C VAL A 172 16.46 -19.54 -7.07
N PHE A 173 15.18 -19.89 -7.27
CA PHE A 173 14.52 -21.05 -6.68
C PHE A 173 14.60 -22.32 -7.56
N GLY A 174 15.39 -22.28 -8.65
CA GLY A 174 15.51 -23.37 -9.60
C GLY A 174 14.46 -23.36 -10.70
N ASP A 175 14.48 -24.42 -11.53
CA ASP A 175 13.64 -24.53 -12.72
C ASP A 175 12.48 -25.53 -12.56
N ASP A 176 12.40 -26.23 -11.44
CA ASP A 176 11.28 -27.14 -11.15
C ASP A 176 9.96 -26.34 -11.10
N PRO A 177 8.98 -26.63 -12.00
CA PRO A 177 7.74 -25.86 -12.10
C PRO A 177 6.90 -25.87 -10.82
N ASP A 178 7.06 -26.87 -9.97
CA ASP A 178 6.31 -27.04 -8.73
C ASP A 178 7.03 -26.44 -7.49
N SER A 179 8.23 -25.90 -7.68
CA SER A 179 8.93 -25.19 -6.60
C SER A 179 8.12 -24.01 -6.11
N VAL A 180 7.93 -23.90 -4.80
CA VAL A 180 7.25 -22.76 -4.15
C VAL A 180 8.18 -21.56 -4.16
N VAL A 181 7.80 -20.51 -4.90
CA VAL A 181 8.52 -19.23 -4.98
C VAL A 181 8.08 -18.30 -3.85
N ASN A 182 6.77 -18.24 -3.59
CA ASN A 182 6.20 -17.53 -2.47
C ASN A 182 5.11 -18.39 -1.82
N ARG A 183 5.24 -18.67 -0.55
CA ARG A 183 4.32 -19.55 0.20
C ARG A 183 3.05 -18.86 0.70
N GLY A 184 2.82 -17.59 0.36
CA GLY A 184 1.64 -16.85 0.80
C GLY A 184 1.75 -16.32 2.22
N GLY A 185 0.77 -16.64 3.07
CA GLY A 185 0.65 -16.14 4.44
C GLY A 185 -0.41 -15.05 4.59
N SER A 186 -1.39 -14.99 3.67
CA SER A 186 -2.54 -14.10 3.82
C SER A 186 -3.28 -14.37 5.12
N CYS A 187 -3.73 -13.30 5.82
CA CYS A 187 -4.48 -13.44 7.07
C CYS A 187 -5.36 -12.21 7.34
N ILE A 188 -6.39 -12.42 8.16
CA ILE A 188 -7.27 -11.39 8.70
C ILE A 188 -7.17 -11.44 10.23
N ILE A 189 -6.90 -10.31 10.87
CA ILE A 189 -6.56 -10.21 12.29
C ILE A 189 -7.46 -9.17 12.94
N ASP A 190 -7.98 -9.48 14.14
CA ASP A 190 -8.79 -8.58 14.95
C ASP A 190 -7.95 -7.58 15.78
N PRO A 191 -8.56 -6.54 16.40
CA PRO A 191 -7.85 -5.55 17.22
C PRO A 191 -7.13 -6.09 18.46
N PHE A 192 -7.34 -7.36 18.82
CA PHE A 192 -6.69 -8.04 19.94
C PHE A 192 -5.57 -8.99 19.49
N GLY A 193 -5.30 -9.06 18.16
CA GLY A 193 -4.26 -9.90 17.58
C GLY A 193 -4.66 -11.35 17.33
N ASN A 194 -5.96 -11.67 17.38
CA ASN A 194 -6.45 -13.00 17.04
C ASN A 194 -6.65 -13.13 15.54
N PHE A 195 -6.31 -14.30 14.99
CA PHE A 195 -6.61 -14.60 13.60
C PHE A 195 -8.10 -14.91 13.43
N LEU A 196 -8.78 -14.14 12.58
CA LEU A 196 -10.14 -14.42 12.13
C LEU A 196 -10.13 -15.37 10.92
N ALA A 197 -9.07 -15.29 10.10
CA ALA A 197 -8.81 -16.21 9.00
C ALA A 197 -7.30 -16.27 8.69
N GLY A 198 -6.82 -17.44 8.28
CA GLY A 198 -5.39 -17.69 8.02
C GLY A 198 -4.53 -17.76 9.30
N PRO A 199 -3.19 -17.67 9.18
CA PRO A 199 -2.44 -17.50 7.92
C PRO A 199 -2.49 -18.75 7.03
N ASN A 200 -2.67 -18.55 5.71
CA ASN A 200 -2.57 -19.65 4.76
C ASN A 200 -1.21 -19.61 4.04
N MET A 201 -0.40 -20.63 4.23
CA MET A 201 0.95 -20.76 3.66
C MET A 201 1.12 -22.01 2.78
N GLU A 202 0.02 -22.64 2.38
CA GLU A 202 0.08 -23.94 1.72
C GLU A 202 -0.46 -23.92 0.29
N SER A 203 -1.33 -22.93 -0.01
CA SER A 203 -2.01 -22.89 -1.30
C SER A 203 -2.54 -21.49 -1.63
N GLU A 204 -2.93 -21.30 -2.88
CA GLU A 204 -3.79 -20.19 -3.29
C GLU A 204 -5.18 -20.33 -2.64
N ALA A 205 -5.68 -19.26 -2.01
CA ALA A 205 -6.99 -19.26 -1.37
C ALA A 205 -7.58 -17.86 -1.25
N ILE A 206 -8.90 -17.81 -1.15
CA ILE A 206 -9.65 -16.61 -0.75
C ILE A 206 -10.03 -16.77 0.72
N LEU A 207 -9.51 -15.88 1.57
CA LEU A 207 -9.85 -15.84 2.99
C LEU A 207 -11.03 -14.89 3.21
N ILE A 208 -11.99 -15.34 4.03
CA ILE A 208 -13.20 -14.58 4.38
C ILE A 208 -13.36 -14.58 5.89
N ALA A 209 -13.70 -13.43 6.46
CA ALA A 209 -14.07 -13.28 7.87
C ALA A 209 -15.10 -12.18 8.06
N GLU A 210 -15.97 -12.35 9.03
CA GLU A 210 -16.82 -11.28 9.53
C GLU A 210 -16.05 -10.46 10.57
N ILE A 211 -16.21 -9.12 10.53
CA ILE A 211 -15.58 -8.21 11.48
C ILE A 211 -16.64 -7.44 12.27
N ASP A 212 -16.47 -7.41 13.59
CA ASP A 212 -17.27 -6.60 14.51
C ASP A 212 -16.48 -5.33 14.91
N ARG A 213 -16.81 -4.20 14.30
CA ARG A 213 -16.11 -2.92 14.56
C ARG A 213 -16.23 -2.45 16.02
N THR A 214 -17.16 -2.99 16.82
CA THR A 214 -17.24 -2.67 18.24
C THR A 214 -15.99 -3.13 19.01
N GLN A 215 -15.25 -4.11 18.48
CA GLN A 215 -13.98 -4.58 19.05
C GLN A 215 -12.91 -3.49 19.06
N ILE A 216 -12.93 -2.56 18.10
CA ILE A 216 -12.01 -1.41 18.05
C ILE A 216 -12.19 -0.56 19.30
N VAL A 217 -13.43 -0.19 19.61
CA VAL A 217 -13.75 0.64 20.80
C VAL A 217 -13.39 -0.09 22.08
N ARG A 218 -13.70 -1.40 22.16
CA ARG A 218 -13.33 -2.24 23.33
C ARG A 218 -11.81 -2.30 23.53
N GLY A 219 -11.06 -2.48 22.43
CA GLY A 219 -9.60 -2.52 22.50
C GLY A 219 -8.98 -1.16 22.85
N LYS A 220 -9.58 -0.07 22.39
CA LYS A 220 -9.13 1.29 22.72
C LYS A 220 -9.36 1.67 24.17
N PHE A 221 -10.19 0.96 24.90
CA PHE A 221 -10.27 1.12 26.37
C PHE A 221 -8.94 0.80 27.06
N ASP A 222 -8.26 -0.25 26.62
CA ASP A 222 -6.98 -0.67 27.20
C ASP A 222 -5.81 0.16 26.67
N LEU A 223 -5.80 0.44 25.35
CA LEU A 223 -4.68 1.07 24.67
C LEU A 223 -5.18 1.90 23.48
N ASP A 224 -4.98 3.21 23.55
CA ASP A 224 -5.12 4.11 22.40
C ASP A 224 -3.85 4.92 22.25
N VAL A 225 -2.96 4.48 21.36
CA VAL A 225 -1.62 5.06 21.17
C VAL A 225 -1.64 6.50 20.63
N VAL A 226 -2.78 6.93 20.08
CA VAL A 226 -3.00 8.31 19.62
C VAL A 226 -4.00 9.08 20.48
N GLY A 227 -4.53 8.43 21.52
CA GLY A 227 -5.43 8.98 22.53
C GLY A 227 -4.77 9.05 23.91
N HIS A 228 -5.32 8.31 24.90
CA HIS A 228 -4.89 8.38 26.29
C HIS A 228 -3.48 7.81 26.59
N TYR A 229 -2.87 7.07 25.65
CA TYR A 229 -1.45 6.67 25.72
C TYR A 229 -0.53 7.64 24.97
N ALA A 230 -1.05 8.62 24.27
CA ALA A 230 -0.21 9.64 23.64
C ALA A 230 0.37 10.61 24.69
N ARG A 231 1.59 11.06 24.45
CA ARG A 231 2.30 12.06 25.28
C ARG A 231 2.78 13.21 24.39
N PRO A 232 1.83 14.05 23.86
CA PRO A 232 2.16 15.14 22.94
C PRO A 232 3.03 16.23 23.59
N ASP A 233 3.10 16.24 24.92
CA ASP A 233 4.02 17.06 25.70
C ASP A 233 5.49 16.58 25.62
N ILE A 234 5.73 15.31 25.21
CA ILE A 234 7.06 14.70 25.10
C ILE A 234 7.39 14.36 23.63
N PHE A 235 6.44 13.75 22.91
CA PHE A 235 6.65 13.24 21.55
C PHE A 235 5.71 13.94 20.58
N GLN A 236 6.29 14.49 19.51
CA GLN A 236 5.54 15.13 18.42
C GLN A 236 5.99 14.54 17.09
N LEU A 237 5.03 14.04 16.32
CA LEU A 237 5.25 13.57 14.95
C LEU A 237 4.70 14.60 13.98
N HIS A 238 5.57 15.15 13.14
CA HIS A 238 5.20 16.01 12.02
C HIS A 238 5.31 15.23 10.71
N VAL A 239 4.21 15.15 9.96
CA VAL A 239 4.15 14.47 8.66
C VAL A 239 3.95 15.51 7.57
N ASP A 240 4.83 15.53 6.58
CA ASP A 240 4.69 16.38 5.42
C ASP A 240 3.87 15.65 4.33
N GLU A 241 2.60 16.00 4.22
CA GLU A 241 1.65 15.40 3.26
C GLU A 241 1.52 16.20 1.96
N ARG A 242 2.38 17.17 1.73
CA ARG A 242 2.39 17.94 0.48
C ARG A 242 3.00 17.10 -0.64
N PRO A 243 2.40 17.08 -1.85
CA PRO A 243 3.00 16.41 -2.99
C PRO A 243 4.37 17.02 -3.33
N LYS A 244 5.35 16.15 -3.56
CA LYS A 244 6.71 16.56 -3.94
C LYS A 244 6.87 16.48 -5.44
N GLN A 245 7.05 17.64 -6.07
CA GLN A 245 7.31 17.74 -7.50
C GLN A 245 8.81 17.91 -7.73
N PRO A 246 9.40 17.19 -8.72
CA PRO A 246 10.83 17.35 -9.05
C PRO A 246 11.15 18.73 -9.61
N VAL A 247 10.15 19.42 -10.18
CA VAL A 247 10.27 20.77 -10.72
C VAL A 247 9.03 21.56 -10.34
N THR A 248 9.24 22.71 -9.72
CA THR A 248 8.21 23.75 -9.52
C THR A 248 8.60 24.94 -10.36
N THR A 249 7.74 25.37 -11.28
CA THR A 249 7.92 26.61 -12.06
C THR A 249 7.18 27.74 -11.35
N GLN A 250 7.90 28.80 -10.99
CA GLN A 250 7.28 30.06 -10.61
C GLN A 250 7.12 30.90 -11.88
N SER A 251 5.90 31.09 -12.34
CA SER A 251 5.60 32.15 -13.32
C SER A 251 5.66 33.48 -12.58
N SER A 252 6.48 34.42 -13.05
CA SER A 252 6.40 35.81 -12.60
C SER A 252 5.07 36.36 -13.05
N GLU A 253 4.11 36.49 -12.15
CA GLU A 253 2.99 37.39 -12.36
C GLU A 253 3.56 38.81 -12.45
N THR A 254 3.59 39.34 -13.65
CA THR A 254 3.84 40.79 -13.88
C THR A 254 2.64 41.49 -13.29
N SER A 255 2.76 42.01 -12.08
CA SER A 255 1.79 42.89 -11.47
C SER A 255 1.82 44.21 -12.28
N GLY A 256 0.98 44.27 -13.30
CA GLY A 256 0.63 45.50 -13.97
C GLY A 256 -0.27 46.34 -13.08
N ALA A 257 0.30 47.01 -12.09
CA ALA A 257 -0.38 48.12 -11.43
C ALA A 257 -0.48 49.28 -12.43
N LEU A 258 -1.61 49.38 -13.09
CA LEU A 258 -2.03 50.62 -13.73
C LEU A 258 -2.18 51.67 -12.61
N ARG A 259 -1.24 52.60 -12.56
CA ARG A 259 -1.43 53.85 -11.82
C ARG A 259 -2.49 54.64 -12.60
N GLU A 260 -3.69 54.69 -12.05
CA GLU A 260 -4.62 55.75 -12.42
C GLU A 260 -3.99 57.10 -11.97
N THR A 261 -3.66 57.95 -12.93
CA THR A 261 -3.34 59.36 -12.70
C THR A 261 -4.67 60.08 -12.71
N ASP A 262 -5.10 60.52 -11.55
CA ASP A 262 -6.12 61.54 -11.42
C ASP A 262 -5.55 62.88 -11.97
N ASP A 263 -6.27 63.47 -12.95
CA ASP A 263 -6.31 64.89 -13.28
C ASP A 263 -7.71 65.42 -12.94
#